data_0961a62ab3f9d25547e2679084c685ab
#
_entry.id   0961a62ab3f9d25547e2679084c685ab
#
_cell.length_a   1.000
_cell.length_b   1.000
_cell.length_c   1.000
_cell.angle_alpha   90.00
_cell.angle_beta   90.00
_cell.angle_gamma   90.00
#
_symmetry.space_group_name_H-M   'P 1'
#
loop_
_entity.id
_entity.type
_entity.pdbx_description
1 polymer ?
#
loop_
_entity_poly.entity_id
_entity_poly.type
_entity_poly.pdbx_seq_one_letter_code
_entity_poly.pdbx_strand_id
1 'polypeptide(L)'
;MKNDLATYNMDFSSDRVLTLVGVVSVIVLLSSLTYEFLLHDEEEVAFAIDDSRLMEDINSIASFGPRVAGSMEESLASDYISQRFTEIGLENVKVEEFQVTGAWFVDAEPEDHQILMHAQLEQGVQNAPGLPDGTAGSGRIAIDETGDLNHVESFTYMGYSGSIHKHDNMLTFIGNGSGEDFENIGDMTDLAVMINYDNSRSLADIYKDAIDRNAGVVMIYTEGVETPPFRSVTVQENGATVPFPDAYDGQYADALIPYIYIAESVAIKFHDYIEQAASDPTLYASLDGFWEGNNVGTRSVKVVTGELPGHGNGEILVGAHHDSVYISPGAVDNAVGVAQLFEVATQLSELNLESTVTFATWGGEELGLLGSQAYIQSYTEKVDDLEGSS
;
A
#
# COMPACT_ATOMS: atom_id res chain seq x y z
N MET A 1 41.62 4.59 32.95
CA MET A 1 41.35 4.58 31.49
C MET A 1 39.91 4.12 31.33
N LYS A 2 38.98 5.05 31.15
CA LYS A 2 37.56 4.79 30.86
C LYS A 2 37.42 4.83 29.34
N ASN A 3 36.93 3.76 28.75
CA ASN A 3 36.58 3.71 27.36
C ASN A 3 35.21 4.41 27.19
N ASP A 4 35.23 5.55 26.54
CA ASP A 4 34.03 6.21 26.04
C ASP A 4 33.61 5.51 24.74
N LEU A 5 32.62 4.65 24.81
CA LEU A 5 31.87 4.18 23.63
C LEU A 5 30.87 5.29 23.27
N ALA A 6 31.21 6.04 22.22
CA ALA A 6 30.28 6.97 21.61
C ALA A 6 29.13 6.16 20.99
N THR A 7 27.96 6.23 21.59
CA THR A 7 26.70 5.79 20.98
C THR A 7 26.33 6.75 19.87
N TYR A 8 26.47 6.30 18.63
CA TYR A 8 25.90 6.99 17.47
C TYR A 8 24.39 6.78 17.49
N ASN A 9 23.66 7.82 17.88
CA ASN A 9 22.23 7.91 17.58
C ASN A 9 22.09 8.23 16.08
N MET A 10 21.69 7.25 15.30
CA MET A 10 21.27 7.50 13.93
C MET A 10 19.84 8.02 13.95
N ASP A 11 19.68 9.26 13.50
CA ASP A 11 18.39 9.90 13.29
C ASP A 11 17.79 9.33 11.98
N PHE A 12 16.74 8.52 12.13
CA PHE A 12 16.04 7.89 11.03
C PHE A 12 14.95 8.83 10.47
N SER A 13 15.33 9.96 9.89
CA SER A 13 14.40 10.68 9.02
C SER A 13 14.18 9.87 7.74
N SER A 14 12.90 9.67 7.36
CA SER A 14 12.43 8.72 6.35
C SER A 14 13.17 8.76 5.00
N ASP A 15 13.52 9.95 4.53
CA ASP A 15 14.16 10.12 3.21
C ASP A 15 15.61 9.61 3.13
N ARG A 16 16.32 9.59 4.26
CA ARG A 16 17.70 9.08 4.31
C ARG A 16 17.78 7.56 4.50
N VAL A 17 16.74 6.97 5.09
CA VAL A 17 16.67 5.52 5.29
C VAL A 17 16.36 4.81 3.97
N LEU A 18 15.43 5.33 3.18
CA LEU A 18 15.10 4.79 1.86
C LEU A 18 16.29 4.84 0.89
N THR A 19 17.01 5.98 0.87
CA THR A 19 18.24 6.11 0.08
C THR A 19 19.33 5.14 0.56
N LEU A 20 19.47 4.94 1.88
CA LEU A 20 20.47 4.06 2.44
C LEU A 20 20.14 2.58 2.18
N VAL A 21 18.87 2.18 2.29
CA VAL A 21 18.42 0.79 2.02
C VAL A 21 18.58 0.47 0.53
N GLY A 22 18.20 1.37 -0.37
CA GLY A 22 18.44 1.19 -1.81
C GLY A 22 19.91 1.04 -2.16
N VAL A 23 20.76 1.93 -1.66
CA VAL A 23 22.21 1.88 -1.89
C VAL A 23 22.86 0.64 -1.25
N VAL A 24 22.44 0.26 -0.04
CA VAL A 24 22.96 -0.94 0.63
C VAL A 24 22.52 -2.22 -0.09
N SER A 25 21.29 -2.29 -0.61
CA SER A 25 20.84 -3.46 -1.38
C SER A 25 21.63 -3.63 -2.67
N VAL A 26 21.91 -2.55 -3.39
CA VAL A 26 22.76 -2.55 -4.60
C VAL A 26 24.19 -2.93 -4.25
N ILE A 27 24.74 -2.38 -3.18
CA ILE A 27 26.12 -2.68 -2.75
C ILE A 27 26.25 -4.15 -2.29
N VAL A 28 25.25 -4.70 -1.59
CA VAL A 28 25.26 -6.11 -1.17
C VAL A 28 25.11 -7.04 -2.38
N LEU A 29 24.24 -6.70 -3.35
CA LEU A 29 24.10 -7.48 -4.59
C LEU A 29 25.40 -7.43 -5.42
N LEU A 30 25.97 -6.26 -5.63
CA LEU A 30 27.24 -6.09 -6.34
C LEU A 30 28.40 -6.75 -5.59
N SER A 31 28.44 -6.70 -4.25
CA SER A 31 29.51 -7.33 -3.48
C SER A 31 29.42 -8.85 -3.42
N SER A 32 28.20 -9.43 -3.43
CA SER A 32 28.06 -10.89 -3.51
C SER A 32 28.41 -11.42 -4.91
N LEU A 33 28.01 -10.72 -5.96
CA LEU A 33 28.42 -11.04 -7.33
C LEU A 33 29.91 -10.88 -7.53
N THR A 34 30.56 -9.82 -7.02
CA THR A 34 32.00 -9.64 -7.10
C THR A 34 32.77 -10.63 -6.25
N TYR A 35 32.25 -11.16 -5.14
CA TYR A 35 32.95 -12.16 -4.33
C TYR A 35 33.07 -13.49 -5.03
N GLU A 36 32.09 -13.96 -5.77
CA GLU A 36 32.20 -15.16 -6.61
C GLU A 36 33.11 -14.95 -7.84
N PHE A 37 33.07 -13.74 -8.44
CA PHE A 37 33.95 -13.40 -9.58
C PHE A 37 35.44 -13.25 -9.21
N LEU A 38 35.76 -12.76 -8.01
CA LEU A 38 37.14 -12.56 -7.55
C LEU A 38 37.92 -13.89 -7.25
N LEU A 39 37.22 -15.03 -7.30
CA LEU A 39 37.89 -16.35 -7.10
C LEU A 39 38.36 -16.98 -8.42
N HIS A 40 38.06 -16.40 -9.57
CA HIS A 40 38.60 -16.80 -10.85
C HIS A 40 39.45 -15.66 -11.40
N ASP A 41 40.79 -15.94 -11.55
CA ASP A 41 41.73 -15.07 -12.22
C ASP A 41 41.21 -14.73 -13.62
N GLU A 42 40.65 -13.55 -13.83
CA GLU A 42 40.68 -12.85 -15.13
C GLU A 42 39.89 -11.55 -15.12
N GLU A 43 40.51 -10.51 -15.68
CA GLU A 43 40.02 -9.18 -16.06
C GLU A 43 39.05 -8.48 -15.10
N GLU A 44 39.53 -7.41 -14.52
CA GLU A 44 38.74 -6.48 -13.70
C GLU A 44 37.54 -5.94 -14.54
N VAL A 45 36.37 -6.55 -14.42
CA VAL A 45 35.15 -6.09 -15.06
C VAL A 45 34.71 -4.82 -14.36
N ALA A 46 34.95 -3.69 -14.98
CA ALA A 46 34.48 -2.40 -14.49
C ALA A 46 33.00 -2.23 -14.84
N PHE A 47 32.12 -2.44 -13.87
CA PHE A 47 30.70 -2.11 -14.01
C PHE A 47 30.53 -0.59 -14.02
N ALA A 48 29.95 -0.05 -15.07
CA ALA A 48 29.60 1.36 -15.19
C ALA A 48 28.09 1.52 -15.35
N ILE A 49 27.46 2.09 -14.35
CA ILE A 49 26.02 2.41 -14.40
C ILE A 49 25.83 3.56 -15.38
N ASP A 50 24.90 3.42 -16.32
CA ASP A 50 24.47 4.53 -17.19
C ASP A 50 23.29 5.28 -16.55
N ASP A 51 23.63 6.36 -15.86
CA ASP A 51 22.64 7.19 -15.17
C ASP A 51 21.54 7.73 -16.12
N SER A 52 21.89 7.97 -17.39
CA SER A 52 20.91 8.51 -18.36
C SER A 52 19.89 7.45 -18.73
N ARG A 53 20.33 6.22 -18.99
CA ARG A 53 19.45 5.09 -19.29
C ARG A 53 18.61 4.72 -18.07
N LEU A 54 19.22 4.68 -16.88
CA LEU A 54 18.51 4.43 -15.64
C LEU A 54 17.37 5.44 -15.43
N MET A 55 17.63 6.72 -15.61
CA MET A 55 16.61 7.76 -15.48
C MET A 55 15.54 7.71 -16.58
N GLU A 56 15.90 7.31 -17.80
CA GLU A 56 14.95 7.11 -18.89
C GLU A 56 13.98 5.97 -18.56
N ASP A 57 14.48 4.82 -18.07
CA ASP A 57 13.66 3.68 -17.68
C ASP A 57 12.74 4.04 -16.51
N ILE A 58 13.24 4.73 -15.47
CA ILE A 58 12.41 5.22 -14.34
C ILE A 58 11.28 6.11 -14.84
N ASN A 59 11.60 7.10 -15.67
CA ASN A 59 10.61 8.04 -16.18
C ASN A 59 9.57 7.34 -17.07
N SER A 60 10.00 6.38 -17.90
CA SER A 60 9.12 5.62 -18.77
C SER A 60 8.11 4.82 -17.96
N ILE A 61 8.58 4.07 -16.93
CA ILE A 61 7.71 3.27 -16.08
C ILE A 61 6.77 4.17 -15.27
N ALA A 62 7.28 5.24 -14.67
CA ALA A 62 6.46 6.17 -13.89
C ALA A 62 5.43 6.93 -14.74
N SER A 63 5.70 7.10 -16.05
CA SER A 63 4.79 7.82 -16.97
C SER A 63 3.47 7.08 -17.23
N PHE A 64 3.38 5.78 -16.93
CA PHE A 64 2.13 5.03 -17.00
C PHE A 64 1.14 5.46 -15.89
N GLY A 65 1.61 6.21 -14.88
CA GLY A 65 0.80 6.59 -13.73
C GLY A 65 0.81 5.54 -12.62
N PRO A 66 -0.18 5.56 -11.71
CA PRO A 66 -0.35 4.53 -10.70
C PRO A 66 -0.60 3.16 -11.34
N ARG A 67 0.36 2.27 -11.20
CA ARG A 67 0.34 0.91 -11.76
C ARG A 67 -0.28 -0.07 -10.77
N VAL A 68 -1.53 0.22 -10.39
CA VAL A 68 -2.25 -0.62 -9.44
C VAL A 68 -2.34 -2.06 -9.98
N ALA A 69 -2.06 -3.01 -9.12
CA ALA A 69 -2.09 -4.43 -9.47
C ALA A 69 -3.42 -4.82 -10.17
N GLY A 70 -3.33 -5.49 -11.32
CA GLY A 70 -4.47 -5.87 -12.15
C GLY A 70 -5.09 -4.74 -12.97
N SER A 71 -4.47 -3.55 -13.00
CA SER A 71 -4.91 -2.42 -13.83
C SER A 71 -4.34 -2.46 -15.25
N MET A 72 -4.85 -1.56 -16.10
CA MET A 72 -4.31 -1.37 -17.44
C MET A 72 -2.89 -0.81 -17.40
N GLU A 73 -2.60 0.08 -16.46
CA GLU A 73 -1.29 0.71 -16.27
C GLU A 73 -0.23 -0.31 -15.83
N GLU A 74 -0.56 -1.26 -14.96
CA GLU A 74 0.31 -2.40 -14.64
C GLU A 74 0.56 -3.26 -15.87
N SER A 75 -0.45 -3.49 -16.69
CA SER A 75 -0.34 -4.24 -17.94
C SER A 75 0.61 -3.55 -18.93
N LEU A 76 0.49 -2.22 -19.10
CA LEU A 76 1.38 -1.43 -19.96
C LEU A 76 2.82 -1.45 -19.46
N ALA A 77 3.02 -1.38 -18.14
CA ALA A 77 4.35 -1.50 -17.55
C ALA A 77 4.95 -2.90 -17.79
N SER A 78 4.16 -3.97 -17.65
CA SER A 78 4.59 -5.34 -17.95
C SER A 78 5.01 -5.52 -19.41
N ASP A 79 4.27 -4.93 -20.34
CA ASP A 79 4.60 -4.95 -21.76
C ASP A 79 5.92 -4.20 -22.03
N TYR A 80 6.10 -3.03 -21.44
CA TYR A 80 7.34 -2.28 -21.51
C TYR A 80 8.53 -3.08 -20.95
N ILE A 81 8.38 -3.70 -19.78
CA ILE A 81 9.43 -4.51 -19.15
C ILE A 81 9.81 -5.70 -20.04
N SER A 82 8.82 -6.40 -20.59
CA SER A 82 9.05 -7.52 -21.52
C SER A 82 9.83 -7.08 -22.77
N GLN A 83 9.49 -5.91 -23.32
CA GLN A 83 10.25 -5.32 -24.44
C GLN A 83 11.69 -5.01 -24.01
N ARG A 84 11.90 -4.36 -22.85
CA ARG A 84 13.23 -4.01 -22.35
C ARG A 84 14.10 -5.26 -22.12
N PHE A 85 13.54 -6.34 -21.54
CA PHE A 85 14.26 -7.61 -21.38
C PHE A 85 14.71 -8.17 -22.74
N THR A 86 13.84 -8.10 -23.74
CA THR A 86 14.17 -8.53 -25.10
C THR A 86 15.27 -7.67 -25.73
N GLU A 87 15.21 -6.35 -25.56
CA GLU A 87 16.23 -5.39 -26.07
C GLU A 87 17.60 -5.58 -25.42
N ILE A 88 17.64 -5.94 -24.13
CA ILE A 88 18.88 -6.27 -23.39
C ILE A 88 19.47 -7.60 -23.88
N GLY A 89 18.65 -8.46 -24.49
CA GLY A 89 19.08 -9.75 -25.02
C GLY A 89 18.81 -10.93 -24.09
N LEU A 90 17.88 -10.80 -23.14
CA LEU A 90 17.43 -11.92 -22.32
C LEU A 90 16.71 -12.95 -23.20
N GLU A 91 16.94 -14.22 -22.89
CA GLU A 91 16.25 -15.35 -23.50
C GLU A 91 14.98 -15.71 -22.70
N ASN A 92 14.10 -16.50 -23.30
CA ASN A 92 12.91 -17.04 -22.66
C ASN A 92 12.03 -15.95 -21.99
N VAL A 93 11.98 -14.74 -22.56
CA VAL A 93 11.15 -13.64 -22.03
C VAL A 93 9.68 -14.05 -22.05
N LYS A 94 9.02 -13.96 -20.89
CA LYS A 94 7.61 -14.35 -20.70
C LYS A 94 6.88 -13.32 -19.86
N VAL A 95 5.59 -13.19 -20.16
CA VAL A 95 4.62 -12.51 -19.29
C VAL A 95 3.62 -13.58 -18.86
N GLU A 96 3.63 -13.93 -17.59
CA GLU A 96 2.70 -14.90 -16.99
C GLU A 96 1.65 -14.17 -16.17
N GLU A 97 0.40 -14.62 -16.25
CA GLU A 97 -0.73 -14.07 -15.50
C GLU A 97 -1.13 -15.02 -14.39
N PHE A 98 -1.26 -14.48 -13.17
CA PHE A 98 -1.68 -15.23 -12.01
C PHE A 98 -2.98 -14.66 -11.46
N GLN A 99 -3.96 -15.55 -11.24
CA GLN A 99 -5.19 -15.18 -10.55
C GLN A 99 -4.91 -15.14 -9.05
N VAL A 100 -5.04 -13.97 -8.47
CA VAL A 100 -4.79 -13.73 -7.05
C VAL A 100 -5.98 -13.04 -6.41
N THR A 101 -6.20 -13.30 -5.14
CA THR A 101 -7.23 -12.61 -4.36
C THR A 101 -6.59 -11.50 -3.56
N GLY A 102 -7.11 -10.31 -3.67
CA GLY A 102 -6.61 -9.12 -2.99
C GLY A 102 -7.69 -8.09 -2.72
N ALA A 103 -7.33 -7.01 -2.05
CA ALA A 103 -8.15 -5.82 -1.94
C ALA A 103 -7.86 -4.92 -3.13
N TRP A 104 -8.84 -4.82 -4.01
CA TRP A 104 -8.74 -4.04 -5.22
C TRP A 104 -9.41 -2.70 -5.02
N PHE A 105 -8.65 -1.63 -5.20
CA PHE A 105 -9.28 -0.33 -5.43
C PHE A 105 -9.96 -0.40 -6.77
N VAL A 106 -11.20 0.08 -6.83
CA VAL A 106 -12.00 0.11 -8.04
C VAL A 106 -11.14 0.67 -9.16
N ASP A 107 -11.24 0.07 -10.34
CA ASP A 107 -10.66 0.61 -11.55
C ASP A 107 -10.98 2.09 -11.58
N ALA A 108 -9.98 2.89 -11.34
CA ALA A 108 -10.11 4.31 -11.27
C ALA A 108 -10.28 4.87 -12.70
N GLU A 109 -11.46 4.63 -13.26
CA GLU A 109 -12.01 5.62 -14.17
C GLU A 109 -12.51 6.75 -13.23
N PRO A 110 -11.79 7.89 -13.15
CA PRO A 110 -12.05 8.94 -12.17
C PRO A 110 -13.45 9.56 -12.29
N GLU A 111 -14.16 9.23 -13.36
CA GLU A 111 -15.43 9.86 -13.73
C GLU A 111 -16.66 9.17 -13.10
N ASP A 112 -16.55 7.90 -12.71
CA ASP A 112 -17.68 7.12 -12.20
C ASP A 112 -17.64 6.81 -10.70
N HIS A 113 -16.53 7.06 -10.02
CA HIS A 113 -16.35 6.74 -8.60
C HIS A 113 -16.11 8.01 -7.79
N GLN A 114 -17.19 8.59 -7.29
CA GLN A 114 -17.09 9.70 -6.34
C GLN A 114 -16.74 9.14 -4.95
N ILE A 115 -15.48 9.31 -4.56
CA ILE A 115 -15.07 9.14 -3.18
C ILE A 115 -15.28 10.51 -2.52
N LEU A 116 -16.37 10.63 -1.77
CA LEU A 116 -16.73 11.85 -1.08
C LEU A 116 -16.64 11.64 0.43
N MET A 117 -15.99 12.56 1.10
CA MET A 117 -15.99 12.66 2.55
C MET A 117 -16.09 14.12 2.94
N HIS A 118 -17.02 14.44 3.80
CA HIS A 118 -17.11 15.77 4.42
C HIS A 118 -17.58 15.66 5.87
N ALA A 119 -17.14 16.60 6.69
CA ALA A 119 -17.62 16.72 8.05
C ALA A 119 -18.42 17.99 8.22
N GLN A 120 -19.40 17.94 9.11
CA GLN A 120 -20.33 19.03 9.39
C GLN A 120 -20.41 19.30 10.89
N LEU A 121 -20.51 20.57 11.23
CA LEU A 121 -21.02 21.03 12.51
C LEU A 121 -22.48 21.42 12.31
N GLU A 122 -23.37 20.74 13.00
CA GLU A 122 -24.83 20.88 12.83
C GLU A 122 -25.47 21.43 14.09
N GLN A 123 -26.53 22.19 13.92
CA GLN A 123 -27.39 22.63 15.01
C GLN A 123 -28.73 21.92 14.97
N GLY A 124 -29.11 21.33 16.09
CA GLY A 124 -30.46 20.79 16.27
C GLY A 124 -31.53 21.88 16.22
N VAL A 125 -32.52 21.69 15.37
CA VAL A 125 -33.63 22.62 15.21
C VAL A 125 -34.95 21.91 15.43
N GLN A 126 -35.89 22.60 16.12
CA GLN A 126 -37.28 22.18 16.15
C GLN A 126 -38.00 22.74 14.90
N ASN A 127 -38.72 21.90 14.19
CA ASN A 127 -39.39 22.24 12.92
C ASN A 127 -38.42 22.54 11.77
N ALA A 128 -37.50 21.59 11.44
CA ALA A 128 -36.55 21.71 10.33
C ALA A 128 -37.28 22.06 9.00
N PRO A 129 -36.72 22.97 8.19
CA PRO A 129 -37.25 23.30 6.88
C PRO A 129 -37.30 22.06 5.96
N GLY A 130 -38.47 21.82 5.36
CA GLY A 130 -38.67 20.72 4.41
C GLY A 130 -39.51 19.56 4.94
N LEU A 131 -39.88 19.55 6.21
CA LEU A 131 -40.90 18.64 6.71
C LEU A 131 -42.30 19.12 6.33
N PRO A 132 -43.24 18.22 5.99
CA PRO A 132 -44.62 18.61 5.72
C PRO A 132 -45.24 19.41 6.89
N ASP A 133 -46.01 20.46 6.58
CA ASP A 133 -46.68 21.26 7.58
C ASP A 133 -47.48 20.37 8.55
N GLY A 134 -47.17 20.49 9.85
CA GLY A 134 -47.84 19.74 10.93
C GLY A 134 -47.09 18.50 11.43
N THR A 135 -45.94 18.15 10.88
CA THR A 135 -45.04 17.14 11.46
C THR A 135 -44.11 17.81 12.48
N ALA A 136 -44.28 17.49 13.77
CA ALA A 136 -43.34 17.85 14.81
C ALA A 136 -42.09 16.96 14.62
N GLY A 137 -41.11 17.43 13.83
CA GLY A 137 -39.82 16.75 13.62
C GLY A 137 -38.69 17.60 14.16
N SER A 138 -37.78 17.00 14.90
CA SER A 138 -36.46 17.56 15.15
C SER A 138 -35.57 17.21 13.98
N GLY A 139 -34.86 18.19 13.43
CA GLY A 139 -33.87 18.01 12.39
C GLY A 139 -32.54 18.65 12.80
N ARG A 140 -31.54 18.51 11.98
CA ARG A 140 -30.24 19.18 12.11
C ARG A 140 -30.03 20.06 10.90
N ILE A 141 -29.36 21.16 11.06
CA ILE A 141 -28.96 22.06 9.98
C ILE A 141 -27.44 22.28 10.10
N ALA A 142 -26.72 22.07 9.04
CA ALA A 142 -25.31 22.39 8.98
C ALA A 142 -25.09 23.89 9.19
N ILE A 143 -24.25 24.26 10.13
CA ILE A 143 -23.84 25.63 10.43
C ILE A 143 -22.40 25.91 10.03
N ASP A 144 -21.59 24.88 9.90
CA ASP A 144 -20.26 24.89 9.30
C ASP A 144 -19.97 23.52 8.67
N GLU A 145 -19.17 23.48 7.62
CA GLU A 145 -18.83 22.27 6.89
C GLU A 145 -17.42 22.35 6.30
N THR A 146 -16.77 21.21 6.13
CA THR A 146 -15.44 21.15 5.49
C THR A 146 -15.50 21.36 3.98
N GLY A 147 -16.69 21.18 3.37
CA GLY A 147 -16.84 20.85 1.97
C GLY A 147 -16.30 19.44 1.67
N ASP A 148 -16.35 19.03 0.41
CA ASP A 148 -15.82 17.75 -0.03
C ASP A 148 -14.30 17.72 0.14
N LEU A 149 -13.80 16.74 0.90
CA LEU A 149 -12.39 16.54 1.11
C LEU A 149 -11.79 15.78 -0.08
N ASN A 150 -10.61 16.20 -0.51
CA ASN A 150 -9.93 15.59 -1.65
C ASN A 150 -9.32 14.23 -1.24
N HIS A 151 -9.73 13.17 -1.93
CA HIS A 151 -9.06 11.87 -1.84
C HIS A 151 -7.60 12.01 -2.31
N VAL A 152 -6.68 11.29 -1.64
CA VAL A 152 -5.23 11.38 -1.80
C VAL A 152 -4.57 12.59 -1.12
N GLU A 153 -5.15 13.79 -1.22
CA GLU A 153 -4.59 14.99 -0.59
C GLU A 153 -4.99 15.11 0.90
N SER A 154 -6.29 14.94 1.16
CA SER A 154 -6.86 15.12 2.50
C SER A 154 -7.02 13.81 3.26
N PHE A 155 -7.23 12.71 2.55
CA PHE A 155 -7.37 11.37 3.13
C PHE A 155 -7.03 10.28 2.12
N THR A 156 -6.67 9.10 2.65
CA THR A 156 -6.49 7.87 1.87
C THR A 156 -7.24 6.72 2.52
N TYR A 157 -7.65 5.77 1.69
CA TYR A 157 -8.20 4.50 2.15
C TYR A 157 -7.12 3.54 2.55
N MET A 158 -7.40 2.73 3.56
CA MET A 158 -6.57 1.57 3.83
C MET A 158 -7.00 0.38 3.00
N GLY A 159 -6.05 -0.31 2.40
CA GLY A 159 -6.27 -1.57 1.75
C GLY A 159 -6.87 -2.60 2.72
N TYR A 160 -7.79 -3.42 2.25
CA TYR A 160 -8.54 -4.42 3.01
C TYR A 160 -9.51 -3.84 4.06
N SER A 161 -9.92 -2.59 3.90
CA SER A 161 -11.01 -1.99 4.67
C SER A 161 -12.36 -2.08 3.95
N GLY A 162 -13.45 -1.82 4.65
CA GLY A 162 -14.79 -1.87 4.09
C GLY A 162 -15.20 -0.63 3.31
N SER A 163 -16.28 -0.75 2.55
CA SER A 163 -16.96 0.37 1.88
C SER A 163 -18.01 1.00 2.78
N ILE A 164 -18.39 2.24 2.53
CA ILE A 164 -19.48 2.90 3.23
C ILE A 164 -20.47 3.55 2.27
N HIS A 165 -21.77 3.41 2.62
CA HIS A 165 -22.87 4.21 2.13
C HIS A 165 -23.64 4.74 3.34
N LYS A 166 -22.99 5.50 4.22
CA LYS A 166 -23.62 6.00 5.43
C LYS A 166 -23.53 7.52 5.53
N HIS A 167 -24.61 8.09 5.98
CA HIS A 167 -24.77 9.48 6.37
C HIS A 167 -24.87 9.57 7.90
N ASP A 168 -24.50 10.70 8.48
CA ASP A 168 -24.70 11.05 9.89
C ASP A 168 -23.92 10.20 10.93
N ASN A 169 -22.70 9.74 10.63
CA ASN A 169 -21.88 9.18 11.70
C ASN A 169 -21.39 10.30 12.63
N MET A 170 -21.63 10.14 13.93
CA MET A 170 -21.17 11.12 14.93
C MET A 170 -19.64 11.10 15.05
N LEU A 171 -18.99 12.24 14.80
CA LEU A 171 -17.57 12.38 14.98
C LEU A 171 -17.17 12.27 16.46
N THR A 172 -16.21 11.43 16.76
CA THR A 172 -15.73 11.19 18.13
C THR A 172 -14.24 10.94 18.13
N PHE A 173 -13.51 11.62 19.03
CA PHE A 173 -12.10 11.38 19.25
C PHE A 173 -11.91 10.44 20.46
N ILE A 174 -11.09 9.39 20.27
CA ILE A 174 -10.89 8.35 21.29
C ILE A 174 -9.42 8.21 21.77
N GLY A 175 -8.60 9.24 21.58
CA GLY A 175 -7.21 9.20 22.03
C GLY A 175 -6.27 8.58 20.99
N ASN A 176 -5.33 7.74 21.44
CA ASN A 176 -4.33 7.12 20.57
C ASN A 176 -4.69 5.69 20.11
N GLY A 177 -5.91 5.26 20.36
CA GLY A 177 -6.40 3.93 20.01
C GLY A 177 -5.84 2.82 20.92
N SER A 178 -5.50 3.13 22.16
CA SER A 178 -5.13 2.14 23.16
C SER A 178 -6.32 1.23 23.52
N GLY A 179 -6.05 0.06 24.08
CA GLY A 179 -7.12 -0.80 24.58
C GLY A 179 -8.01 -0.10 25.61
N GLU A 180 -7.44 0.78 26.44
CA GLU A 180 -8.18 1.57 27.43
C GLU A 180 -9.11 2.60 26.77
N ASP A 181 -8.68 3.24 25.67
CA ASP A 181 -9.53 4.16 24.91
C ASP A 181 -10.77 3.44 24.37
N PHE A 182 -10.58 2.25 23.81
CA PHE A 182 -11.66 1.41 23.31
C PHE A 182 -12.58 0.88 24.43
N GLU A 183 -12.04 0.55 25.59
CA GLU A 183 -12.83 0.15 26.76
C GLU A 183 -13.68 1.30 27.30
N ASN A 184 -13.13 2.50 27.34
CA ASN A 184 -13.79 3.69 27.88
C ASN A 184 -14.99 4.14 27.03
N ILE A 185 -14.90 4.01 25.69
CA ILE A 185 -15.99 4.41 24.81
C ILE A 185 -17.08 3.34 24.74
N GLY A 186 -16.72 2.06 24.75
CA GLY A 186 -17.67 0.93 24.70
C GLY A 186 -18.25 0.70 23.30
N ASP A 187 -19.57 0.69 23.16
CA ASP A 187 -20.26 0.51 21.87
C ASP A 187 -20.12 1.77 20.99
N MET A 188 -19.74 1.56 19.73
CA MET A 188 -19.44 2.61 18.75
C MET A 188 -20.43 2.67 17.59
N THR A 189 -21.61 2.12 17.78
CA THR A 189 -22.67 2.15 16.76
C THR A 189 -22.94 3.59 16.31
N ASP A 190 -22.93 3.81 14.99
CA ASP A 190 -23.10 5.12 14.33
C ASP A 190 -22.02 6.17 14.68
N LEU A 191 -20.87 5.75 15.18
CA LEU A 191 -19.72 6.63 15.41
C LEU A 191 -18.72 6.59 14.26
N ALA A 192 -18.21 7.75 13.89
CA ALA A 192 -16.97 7.93 13.13
C ALA A 192 -15.87 8.24 14.14
N VAL A 193 -15.04 7.23 14.46
CA VAL A 193 -14.03 7.37 15.49
C VAL A 193 -12.72 7.87 14.89
N MET A 194 -12.15 8.90 15.50
CA MET A 194 -10.86 9.48 15.13
C MET A 194 -9.81 9.17 16.19
N ILE A 195 -8.61 8.80 15.72
CA ILE A 195 -7.50 8.30 16.53
C ILE A 195 -6.21 9.04 16.14
N ASN A 196 -5.46 9.53 17.13
CA ASN A 196 -4.08 9.99 16.93
C ASN A 196 -3.14 8.79 16.95
N TYR A 197 -2.74 8.33 15.77
CA TYR A 197 -1.97 7.11 15.61
C TYR A 197 -0.48 7.33 15.86
N ASP A 198 0.06 6.70 16.91
CA ASP A 198 1.43 6.81 17.39
C ASP A 198 2.30 5.57 17.11
N ASN A 199 1.81 4.63 16.32
CA ASN A 199 2.45 3.32 16.04
C ASN A 199 2.62 2.41 17.27
N SER A 200 1.98 2.69 18.40
CA SER A 200 2.05 1.84 19.60
C SER A 200 1.32 0.51 19.45
N ARG A 201 0.37 0.44 18.52
CA ARG A 201 -0.41 -0.76 18.18
C ARG A 201 -0.40 -1.01 16.66
N SER A 202 -0.66 -2.24 16.26
CA SER A 202 -0.84 -2.54 14.84
C SER A 202 -2.15 -1.93 14.32
N LEU A 203 -2.17 -1.58 13.02
CA LEU A 203 -3.39 -1.12 12.36
C LEU A 203 -4.50 -2.17 12.42
N ALA A 204 -4.14 -3.44 12.32
CA ALA A 204 -5.08 -4.55 12.39
C ALA A 204 -5.73 -4.69 13.77
N ASP A 205 -4.97 -4.50 14.87
CA ASP A 205 -5.53 -4.56 16.23
C ASP A 205 -6.50 -3.41 16.50
N ILE A 206 -6.18 -2.20 16.03
CA ILE A 206 -7.07 -1.03 16.11
C ILE A 206 -8.35 -1.31 15.32
N TYR A 207 -8.21 -1.80 14.10
CA TYR A 207 -9.32 -2.10 13.21
C TYR A 207 -10.24 -3.18 13.77
N LYS A 208 -9.64 -4.25 14.30
CA LYS A 208 -10.37 -5.31 14.98
C LYS A 208 -11.19 -4.80 16.16
N ASP A 209 -10.57 -4.01 17.05
CA ASP A 209 -11.26 -3.45 18.22
C ASP A 209 -12.43 -2.53 17.83
N ALA A 210 -12.30 -1.79 16.74
CA ALA A 210 -13.37 -0.94 16.22
C ALA A 210 -14.54 -1.77 15.65
N ILE A 211 -14.25 -2.81 14.87
CA ILE A 211 -15.28 -3.72 14.33
C ILE A 211 -16.01 -4.43 15.48
N ASP A 212 -15.28 -4.97 16.45
CA ASP A 212 -15.86 -5.68 17.60
C ASP A 212 -16.81 -4.79 18.44
N ARG A 213 -16.72 -3.45 18.28
CA ARG A 213 -17.55 -2.45 18.98
C ARG A 213 -18.55 -1.75 18.06
N ASN A 214 -18.75 -2.25 16.84
CA ASN A 214 -19.71 -1.73 15.87
C ASN A 214 -19.43 -0.30 15.38
N ALA A 215 -18.19 0.14 15.28
CA ALA A 215 -17.86 1.46 14.73
C ALA A 215 -18.40 1.61 13.30
N GLY A 216 -18.89 2.80 12.98
CA GLY A 216 -19.35 3.12 11.62
C GLY A 216 -18.20 3.40 10.68
N VAL A 217 -17.20 4.15 11.15
CA VAL A 217 -15.99 4.54 10.42
C VAL A 217 -14.82 4.62 11.39
N VAL A 218 -13.63 4.23 10.97
CA VAL A 218 -12.38 4.47 11.69
C VAL A 218 -11.51 5.41 10.90
N MET A 219 -11.04 6.46 11.53
CA MET A 219 -10.09 7.41 10.97
C MET A 219 -8.85 7.47 11.84
N ILE A 220 -7.68 7.45 11.25
CA ILE A 220 -6.43 7.73 11.96
C ILE A 220 -5.73 8.93 11.33
N TYR A 221 -4.98 9.64 12.14
CA TYR A 221 -4.02 10.64 11.71
C TYR A 221 -2.75 10.53 12.56
N THR A 222 -1.66 11.08 12.06
CA THR A 222 -0.40 11.19 12.80
C THR A 222 0.05 12.64 12.79
N GLU A 223 0.48 13.16 13.93
CA GLU A 223 1.00 14.53 14.05
C GLU A 223 2.15 14.78 13.07
N GLY A 224 2.10 15.90 12.36
CA GLY A 224 3.09 16.30 11.35
C GLY A 224 2.90 15.64 9.98
N VAL A 225 1.86 14.82 9.77
CA VAL A 225 1.60 14.15 8.48
C VAL A 225 0.46 14.85 7.75
N GLU A 226 0.80 15.64 6.72
CA GLU A 226 -0.16 16.35 5.87
C GLU A 226 -0.53 15.59 4.58
N THR A 227 0.30 14.66 4.15
CA THR A 227 -0.03 13.78 3.02
C THR A 227 -0.28 12.39 3.57
N PRO A 228 -1.55 11.96 3.65
CA PRO A 228 -1.91 10.66 4.21
C PRO A 228 -1.27 9.54 3.41
N PRO A 229 -0.49 8.64 4.03
CA PRO A 229 0.11 7.52 3.33
C PRO A 229 -0.95 6.44 3.03
N PHE A 230 -0.79 5.76 1.90
CA PHE A 230 -1.49 4.50 1.70
C PHE A 230 -0.94 3.42 2.65
N ARG A 231 -1.84 2.64 3.24
CA ARG A 231 -1.52 1.51 4.11
C ARG A 231 -2.49 0.36 3.85
N SER A 232 -2.01 -0.87 3.96
CA SER A 232 -2.86 -2.06 3.94
C SER A 232 -3.02 -2.62 5.34
N VAL A 233 -4.22 -3.06 5.66
CA VAL A 233 -4.52 -3.71 6.96
C VAL A 233 -4.22 -5.20 6.83
N THR A 234 -3.09 -5.61 7.40
CA THR A 234 -2.61 -7.00 7.36
C THR A 234 -2.28 -7.50 8.75
N VAL A 235 -2.29 -8.82 8.90
CA VAL A 235 -1.97 -9.54 10.15
C VAL A 235 -0.78 -10.46 9.90
N GLN A 236 0.09 -10.62 10.90
CA GLN A 236 1.15 -11.62 10.85
C GLN A 236 0.66 -12.91 11.47
N GLU A 237 0.45 -13.96 10.66
CA GLU A 237 0.03 -15.29 11.10
C GLU A 237 1.03 -16.35 10.61
N ASN A 238 1.54 -17.15 11.53
CA ASN A 238 2.47 -18.25 11.25
C ASN A 238 3.70 -17.85 10.39
N GLY A 239 4.13 -16.59 10.50
CA GLY A 239 5.26 -16.06 9.75
C GLY A 239 4.92 -15.55 8.34
N ALA A 240 3.65 -15.55 7.97
CA ALA A 240 3.13 -14.96 6.74
C ALA A 240 2.36 -13.66 7.01
N THR A 241 2.39 -12.75 6.05
CA THR A 241 1.52 -11.57 6.05
C THR A 241 0.19 -11.95 5.41
N VAL A 242 -0.90 -11.85 6.17
CA VAL A 242 -2.24 -12.23 5.75
C VAL A 242 -3.11 -10.98 5.66
N PRO A 243 -3.86 -10.76 4.55
CA PRO A 243 -4.87 -9.71 4.47
C PRO A 243 -5.88 -9.80 5.62
N PHE A 244 -6.30 -8.66 6.17
CA PHE A 244 -7.22 -8.66 7.33
C PHE A 244 -8.51 -9.46 7.12
N PRO A 245 -9.17 -9.43 5.94
CA PRO A 245 -10.37 -10.24 5.69
C PRO A 245 -10.14 -11.76 5.80
N ASP A 246 -8.92 -12.22 5.47
CA ASP A 246 -8.56 -13.65 5.48
C ASP A 246 -7.96 -14.08 6.83
N ALA A 247 -7.56 -13.11 7.66
CA ALA A 247 -7.03 -13.36 8.98
C ALA A 247 -8.11 -13.85 9.95
N TYR A 248 -7.70 -14.43 11.06
CA TYR A 248 -8.60 -14.94 12.09
C TYR A 248 -9.62 -15.97 11.56
N ASP A 249 -9.19 -16.84 10.64
CA ASP A 249 -10.05 -17.82 9.97
C ASP A 249 -11.24 -17.17 9.21
N GLY A 250 -11.06 -15.97 8.68
CA GLY A 250 -12.08 -15.23 7.93
C GLY A 250 -13.21 -14.64 8.77
N GLN A 251 -13.06 -14.58 10.09
CA GLN A 251 -14.11 -14.13 11.03
C GLN A 251 -14.64 -12.73 10.68
N TYR A 252 -13.78 -11.85 10.13
CA TYR A 252 -14.11 -10.45 9.86
C TYR A 252 -14.42 -10.15 8.40
N ALA A 253 -14.41 -11.14 7.52
CA ALA A 253 -14.58 -10.96 6.08
C ALA A 253 -15.86 -10.22 5.68
N ASP A 254 -16.96 -10.47 6.39
CA ASP A 254 -18.28 -9.85 6.15
C ASP A 254 -18.57 -8.63 7.06
N ALA A 255 -17.62 -8.25 7.92
CA ALA A 255 -17.81 -7.20 8.93
C ALA A 255 -16.92 -5.98 8.69
N LEU A 256 -16.33 -5.87 7.52
CA LEU A 256 -15.41 -4.77 7.21
C LEU A 256 -16.11 -3.42 7.23
N ILE A 257 -15.49 -2.44 7.86
CA ILE A 257 -15.93 -1.06 7.94
C ILE A 257 -14.88 -0.14 7.29
N PRO A 258 -15.22 1.11 6.91
CA PRO A 258 -14.24 2.05 6.39
C PRO A 258 -13.12 2.32 7.38
N TYR A 259 -11.89 2.23 6.91
CA TYR A 259 -10.69 2.58 7.66
C TYR A 259 -9.85 3.55 6.82
N ILE A 260 -9.61 4.73 7.35
CA ILE A 260 -9.13 5.88 6.59
C ILE A 260 -7.93 6.50 7.31
N TYR A 261 -6.92 6.90 6.54
CA TYR A 261 -5.88 7.79 7.02
C TYR A 261 -6.23 9.22 6.59
N ILE A 262 -6.28 10.18 7.50
CA ILE A 262 -6.56 11.59 7.22
C ILE A 262 -5.34 12.47 7.47
N ALA A 263 -5.22 13.58 6.76
CA ALA A 263 -4.20 14.60 6.99
C ALA A 263 -4.37 15.24 8.39
N GLU A 264 -3.28 15.69 9.00
CA GLU A 264 -3.36 16.37 10.30
C GLU A 264 -4.24 17.62 10.25
N SER A 265 -4.15 18.42 9.19
CA SER A 265 -5.00 19.61 8.99
C SER A 265 -6.50 19.28 8.97
N VAL A 266 -6.88 18.12 8.42
CA VAL A 266 -8.25 17.60 8.48
C VAL A 266 -8.62 17.20 9.90
N ALA A 267 -7.74 16.47 10.60
CA ALA A 267 -7.95 16.08 11.98
C ALA A 267 -8.13 17.27 12.91
N ILE A 268 -7.36 18.34 12.74
CA ILE A 268 -7.49 19.59 13.50
C ILE A 268 -8.92 20.19 13.31
N LYS A 269 -9.41 20.23 12.06
CA LYS A 269 -10.76 20.74 11.80
C LYS A 269 -11.85 19.86 12.43
N PHE A 270 -11.67 18.54 12.42
CA PHE A 270 -12.59 17.62 13.07
C PHE A 270 -12.56 17.75 14.59
N HIS A 271 -11.41 17.98 15.19
CA HIS A 271 -11.29 18.30 16.62
C HIS A 271 -12.07 19.56 16.98
N ASP A 272 -11.96 20.63 16.18
CA ASP A 272 -12.72 21.87 16.41
C ASP A 272 -14.24 21.59 16.43
N TYR A 273 -14.76 20.75 15.54
CA TYR A 273 -16.16 20.39 15.51
C TYR A 273 -16.58 19.57 16.73
N ILE A 274 -15.77 18.59 17.11
CA ILE A 274 -16.00 17.76 18.29
C ILE A 274 -16.02 18.61 19.57
N GLU A 275 -15.07 19.54 19.74
CA GLU A 275 -15.00 20.44 20.89
C GLU A 275 -16.21 21.38 20.97
N GLN A 276 -16.64 21.94 19.83
CA GLN A 276 -17.82 22.79 19.78
C GLN A 276 -19.08 22.00 20.16
N ALA A 277 -19.26 20.80 19.60
CA ALA A 277 -20.37 19.93 19.92
C ALA A 277 -20.37 19.50 21.41
N ALA A 278 -19.19 19.25 21.98
CA ALA A 278 -19.07 18.93 23.40
C ALA A 278 -19.40 20.12 24.33
N SER A 279 -19.21 21.36 23.85
CA SER A 279 -19.47 22.58 24.63
C SER A 279 -20.91 23.04 24.60
N ASP A 280 -21.69 22.66 23.59
CA ASP A 280 -23.08 23.04 23.41
C ASP A 280 -23.95 21.82 23.04
N PRO A 281 -24.89 21.39 23.91
CA PRO A 281 -25.72 20.21 23.68
C PRO A 281 -26.70 20.33 22.50
N THR A 282 -26.80 21.50 21.88
CA THR A 282 -27.60 21.70 20.67
C THR A 282 -26.79 21.47 19.38
N LEU A 283 -25.48 21.32 19.50
CA LEU A 283 -24.58 21.09 18.37
C LEU A 283 -24.22 19.61 18.24
N TYR A 284 -23.95 19.22 17.03
CA TYR A 284 -23.53 17.86 16.65
C TYR A 284 -22.39 17.97 15.65
N ALA A 285 -21.38 17.15 15.80
CA ALA A 285 -20.33 16.96 14.81
C ALA A 285 -20.60 15.64 14.08
N SER A 286 -20.75 15.67 12.77
CA SER A 286 -21.06 14.49 11.96
C SER A 286 -20.07 14.33 10.79
N LEU A 287 -19.94 13.09 10.33
CA LEU A 287 -19.20 12.72 9.14
C LEU A 287 -20.13 12.05 8.15
N ASP A 288 -20.16 12.58 6.96
CA ASP A 288 -20.80 11.97 5.80
C ASP A 288 -19.70 11.43 4.86
N GLY A 289 -19.89 10.22 4.39
CA GLY A 289 -18.98 9.60 3.45
C GLY A 289 -19.71 8.68 2.49
N PHE A 290 -19.32 8.77 1.24
CA PHE A 290 -19.75 7.88 0.19
C PHE A 290 -18.50 7.35 -0.53
N TRP A 291 -18.33 6.04 -0.55
CA TRP A 291 -17.35 5.39 -1.40
C TRP A 291 -17.64 3.91 -1.63
N GLU A 292 -17.55 3.56 -2.87
CA GLU A 292 -17.47 2.19 -3.34
C GLU A 292 -16.05 1.97 -3.80
N GLY A 293 -15.35 0.97 -3.33
CA GLY A 293 -14.09 0.78 -3.97
C GLY A 293 -13.06 -0.11 -3.32
N ASN A 294 -13.36 -0.74 -2.21
CA ASN A 294 -12.45 -1.70 -1.65
C ASN A 294 -13.08 -3.10 -1.74
N ASN A 295 -13.05 -3.66 -2.94
CA ASN A 295 -13.60 -4.99 -3.17
C ASN A 295 -12.50 -6.03 -2.97
N VAL A 296 -12.68 -6.92 -2.01
CA VAL A 296 -11.92 -8.16 -1.97
C VAL A 296 -12.40 -9.05 -3.11
N GLY A 297 -11.51 -9.49 -3.95
CA GLY A 297 -11.88 -10.27 -5.12
C GLY A 297 -10.68 -10.88 -5.83
N THR A 298 -10.95 -11.62 -6.89
CA THR A 298 -9.91 -12.25 -7.70
C THR A 298 -9.65 -11.42 -8.94
N ARG A 299 -8.38 -11.08 -9.18
CA ARG A 299 -7.91 -10.43 -10.40
C ARG A 299 -6.64 -11.09 -10.92
N SER A 300 -6.28 -10.74 -12.16
CA SER A 300 -5.04 -11.16 -12.77
C SER A 300 -3.96 -10.15 -12.48
N VAL A 301 -2.84 -10.61 -11.93
CA VAL A 301 -1.59 -9.84 -11.84
C VAL A 301 -0.56 -10.44 -12.78
N LYS A 302 0.39 -9.65 -13.23
CA LYS A 302 1.41 -10.10 -14.18
C LYS A 302 2.75 -10.31 -13.50
N VAL A 303 3.47 -11.29 -14.01
CA VAL A 303 4.88 -11.54 -13.68
C VAL A 303 5.65 -11.60 -15.00
N VAL A 304 6.67 -10.77 -15.12
CA VAL A 304 7.53 -10.77 -16.32
C VAL A 304 8.86 -11.39 -15.96
N THR A 305 9.29 -12.39 -16.72
CA THR A 305 10.58 -13.06 -16.53
C THR A 305 11.41 -13.06 -17.81
N GLY A 306 12.73 -13.14 -17.66
CA GLY A 306 13.68 -13.33 -18.75
C GLY A 306 15.00 -13.87 -18.19
N GLU A 307 15.77 -14.57 -18.97
CA GLU A 307 16.93 -15.32 -18.53
C GLU A 307 18.21 -14.89 -19.25
N LEU A 308 19.32 -14.81 -18.52
CA LEU A 308 20.67 -14.87 -19.07
C LEU A 308 21.22 -16.26 -18.80
N PRO A 309 21.41 -17.11 -19.82
CA PRO A 309 21.83 -18.48 -19.60
C PRO A 309 23.29 -18.57 -19.13
N GLY A 310 23.53 -19.38 -18.11
CA GLY A 310 24.86 -19.79 -17.66
C GLY A 310 25.30 -21.12 -18.27
N HIS A 311 26.58 -21.41 -18.22
CA HIS A 311 27.13 -22.66 -18.74
C HIS A 311 27.18 -23.78 -17.69
N GLY A 312 26.98 -23.50 -16.40
CA GLY A 312 26.90 -24.45 -15.30
C GLY A 312 25.44 -24.77 -14.89
N ASN A 313 25.27 -25.38 -13.72
CA ASN A 313 23.99 -25.85 -13.22
C ASN A 313 23.40 -24.93 -12.14
N GLY A 314 24.03 -23.80 -11.83
CA GLY A 314 23.55 -22.84 -10.85
C GLY A 314 22.41 -22.00 -11.41
N GLU A 315 21.46 -21.64 -10.55
CA GLU A 315 20.36 -20.74 -10.88
C GLU A 315 20.30 -19.61 -9.86
N ILE A 316 20.12 -18.38 -10.34
CA ILE A 316 19.98 -17.17 -9.53
C ILE A 316 18.71 -16.45 -10.00
N LEU A 317 17.84 -16.08 -9.06
CA LEU A 317 16.65 -15.27 -9.32
C LEU A 317 16.87 -13.87 -8.74
N VAL A 318 16.72 -12.85 -9.58
CA VAL A 318 16.81 -11.44 -9.20
C VAL A 318 15.51 -10.77 -9.58
N GLY A 319 14.89 -10.03 -8.66
CA GLY A 319 13.57 -9.47 -8.94
C GLY A 319 13.31 -8.10 -8.29
N ALA A 320 12.30 -7.43 -8.85
CA ALA A 320 11.72 -6.19 -8.33
C ALA A 320 10.21 -6.21 -8.60
N HIS A 321 9.41 -5.46 -7.84
CA HIS A 321 8.01 -5.30 -8.22
C HIS A 321 7.83 -4.12 -9.16
N HIS A 322 6.82 -4.21 -10.02
CA HIS A 322 6.53 -3.19 -11.03
C HIS A 322 5.19 -2.50 -10.84
N ASP A 323 4.34 -3.01 -9.95
CA ASP A 323 3.14 -2.31 -9.53
C ASP A 323 3.46 -1.14 -8.59
N SER A 324 2.48 -0.33 -8.31
CA SER A 324 2.55 0.76 -7.34
C SER A 324 1.19 0.98 -6.68
N VAL A 325 1.20 1.70 -5.56
CA VAL A 325 -0.03 2.13 -4.90
C VAL A 325 -0.84 3.10 -5.78
N TYR A 326 -2.17 3.14 -5.58
CA TYR A 326 -3.09 3.95 -6.39
C TYR A 326 -2.89 5.47 -6.24
N ILE A 327 -2.20 5.91 -5.18
CA ILE A 327 -1.97 7.35 -4.89
C ILE A 327 -0.69 7.91 -5.51
N SER A 328 0.12 7.07 -6.17
CA SER A 328 1.43 7.47 -6.67
C SER A 328 1.80 6.76 -7.96
N PRO A 329 2.46 7.44 -8.91
CA PRO A 329 3.05 6.78 -10.07
C PRO A 329 4.25 5.88 -9.70
N GLY A 330 4.61 5.73 -8.43
CA GLY A 330 5.61 4.80 -7.94
C GLY A 330 6.98 4.94 -8.60
N ALA A 331 7.49 6.18 -8.74
CA ALA A 331 8.80 6.41 -9.36
C ALA A 331 9.93 5.82 -8.49
N VAL A 332 9.86 6.04 -7.17
CA VAL A 332 10.81 5.52 -6.18
C VAL A 332 10.41 4.10 -5.75
N ASP A 333 9.12 3.85 -5.62
CA ASP A 333 8.54 2.59 -5.20
C ASP A 333 7.54 2.08 -6.26
N ASN A 334 7.98 1.24 -7.29
CA ASN A 334 9.35 0.75 -7.36
C ASN A 334 9.90 0.78 -8.80
N ALA A 335 9.61 1.84 -9.59
CA ALA A 335 10.19 1.98 -10.93
C ALA A 335 11.74 2.01 -10.89
N VAL A 336 12.32 2.59 -9.81
CA VAL A 336 13.78 2.57 -9.56
C VAL A 336 14.30 1.14 -9.48
N GLY A 337 13.66 0.25 -8.73
CA GLY A 337 14.07 -1.14 -8.60
C GLY A 337 14.03 -1.89 -9.93
N VAL A 338 12.99 -1.65 -10.74
CA VAL A 338 12.89 -2.24 -12.09
C VAL A 338 13.97 -1.69 -13.02
N ALA A 339 14.24 -0.39 -13.01
CA ALA A 339 15.29 0.20 -13.83
C ALA A 339 16.69 -0.28 -13.42
N GLN A 340 16.92 -0.47 -12.11
CA GLN A 340 18.17 -1.09 -11.60
C GLN A 340 18.29 -2.55 -12.08
N LEU A 341 17.16 -3.28 -12.13
CA LEU A 341 17.14 -4.65 -12.66
C LEU A 341 17.58 -4.69 -14.13
N PHE A 342 17.13 -3.75 -14.96
CA PHE A 342 17.55 -3.62 -16.36
C PHE A 342 19.03 -3.30 -16.47
N GLU A 343 19.53 -2.42 -15.62
CA GLU A 343 20.94 -2.04 -15.63
C GLU A 343 21.82 -3.23 -15.25
N VAL A 344 21.46 -3.98 -14.22
CA VAL A 344 22.17 -5.23 -13.83
C VAL A 344 22.11 -6.26 -14.96
N ALA A 345 20.94 -6.46 -15.56
CA ALA A 345 20.79 -7.39 -16.68
C ALA A 345 21.67 -6.99 -17.87
N THR A 346 21.72 -5.70 -18.19
CA THR A 346 22.59 -5.16 -19.27
C THR A 346 24.05 -5.44 -19.01
N GLN A 347 24.53 -5.19 -17.79
CA GLN A 347 25.94 -5.43 -17.44
C GLN A 347 26.27 -6.92 -17.47
N LEU A 348 25.37 -7.78 -16.98
CA LEU A 348 25.58 -9.23 -16.95
C LEU A 348 25.46 -9.87 -18.34
N SER A 349 24.71 -9.28 -19.26
CA SER A 349 24.54 -9.83 -20.63
C SER A 349 25.84 -9.87 -21.45
N GLU A 350 26.83 -9.05 -21.06
CA GLU A 350 28.16 -9.03 -21.70
C GLU A 350 29.14 -10.06 -21.15
N LEU A 351 28.72 -10.80 -20.10
CA LEU A 351 29.60 -11.71 -19.37
C LEU A 351 29.31 -13.18 -19.73
N ASN A 352 30.33 -14.02 -19.55
CA ASN A 352 30.19 -15.47 -19.64
C ASN A 352 29.82 -16.02 -18.27
N LEU A 353 28.51 -16.18 -18.01
CA LEU A 353 27.98 -16.55 -16.71
C LEU A 353 28.16 -18.05 -16.43
N GLU A 354 28.52 -18.40 -15.20
CA GLU A 354 28.52 -19.80 -14.74
C GLU A 354 27.09 -20.25 -14.43
N SER A 355 26.34 -19.44 -13.68
CA SER A 355 24.94 -19.70 -13.33
C SER A 355 23.99 -19.00 -14.26
N THR A 356 22.87 -19.65 -14.56
CA THR A 356 21.74 -18.96 -15.22
C THR A 356 21.17 -17.92 -14.29
N VAL A 357 20.96 -16.69 -14.79
CA VAL A 357 20.34 -15.61 -14.02
C VAL A 357 18.96 -15.33 -14.61
N THR A 358 17.92 -15.57 -13.82
CA THR A 358 16.55 -15.22 -14.14
C THR A 358 16.23 -13.86 -13.53
N PHE A 359 15.82 -12.91 -14.37
CA PHE A 359 15.30 -11.62 -13.97
C PHE A 359 13.79 -11.69 -13.95
N ALA A 360 13.18 -11.18 -12.88
CA ALA A 360 11.73 -11.23 -12.70
C ALA A 360 11.18 -9.90 -12.19
N THR A 361 9.99 -9.51 -12.68
CA THR A 361 9.24 -8.42 -12.07
C THR A 361 7.84 -8.87 -11.70
N TRP A 362 7.36 -8.37 -10.55
CA TRP A 362 6.14 -8.84 -9.91
C TRP A 362 5.08 -7.75 -9.90
N GLY A 363 3.83 -8.09 -10.26
CA GLY A 363 2.65 -7.30 -9.94
C GLY A 363 2.07 -7.73 -8.58
N GLY A 364 1.37 -6.83 -7.91
CA GLY A 364 0.66 -7.11 -6.67
C GLY A 364 1.54 -7.21 -5.42
N GLU A 365 2.72 -6.61 -5.43
CA GLU A 365 3.57 -6.50 -4.24
C GLU A 365 2.90 -5.65 -3.18
N GLU A 366 2.38 -4.49 -3.57
CA GLU A 366 1.73 -3.49 -2.73
C GLU A 366 0.45 -3.99 -2.02
N LEU A 367 -0.09 -5.10 -2.51
CA LEU A 367 -1.27 -5.77 -1.93
C LEU A 367 -0.90 -7.00 -1.08
N GLY A 368 0.39 -7.22 -0.83
CA GLY A 368 0.90 -8.28 0.02
C GLY A 368 1.68 -9.37 -0.71
N LEU A 369 2.59 -8.99 -1.63
CA LEU A 369 3.50 -9.89 -2.36
C LEU A 369 2.78 -10.91 -3.26
N LEU A 370 1.57 -10.58 -3.75
CA LEU A 370 0.68 -11.55 -4.39
C LEU A 370 1.30 -12.23 -5.62
N GLY A 371 1.93 -11.46 -6.52
CA GLY A 371 2.51 -12.00 -7.74
C GLY A 371 3.73 -12.88 -7.50
N SER A 372 4.63 -12.47 -6.62
CA SER A 372 5.83 -13.26 -6.30
C SER A 372 5.49 -14.57 -5.59
N GLN A 373 4.52 -14.54 -4.66
CA GLN A 373 4.04 -15.75 -3.99
C GLN A 373 3.39 -16.73 -4.99
N ALA A 374 2.51 -16.23 -5.86
CA ALA A 374 1.86 -17.05 -6.89
C ALA A 374 2.89 -17.67 -7.85
N TYR A 375 3.90 -16.90 -8.26
CA TYR A 375 4.98 -17.40 -9.11
C TYR A 375 5.77 -18.53 -8.43
N ILE A 376 6.21 -18.32 -7.19
CA ILE A 376 6.98 -19.33 -6.44
C ILE A 376 6.15 -20.59 -6.21
N GLN A 377 4.87 -20.45 -5.87
CA GLN A 377 3.98 -21.60 -5.69
C GLN A 377 3.86 -22.40 -7.00
N SER A 378 3.64 -21.73 -8.14
CA SER A 378 3.55 -22.41 -9.45
C SER A 378 4.86 -23.09 -9.84
N TYR A 379 6.01 -22.53 -9.46
CA TYR A 379 7.33 -23.13 -9.70
C TYR A 379 7.52 -24.40 -8.86
N THR A 380 7.16 -24.35 -7.59
CA THR A 380 7.26 -25.50 -6.68
C THR A 380 6.36 -26.66 -7.13
N GLU A 381 5.13 -26.38 -7.54
CA GLU A 381 4.21 -27.39 -8.09
C GLU A 381 4.77 -28.07 -9.35
N LYS A 382 5.40 -27.31 -10.25
CA LYS A 382 6.08 -27.86 -11.45
C LYS A 382 7.23 -28.78 -11.10
N VAL A 383 8.02 -28.45 -10.06
CA VAL A 383 9.15 -29.28 -9.59
C VAL A 383 8.66 -30.58 -8.98
N ASP A 384 7.64 -30.50 -8.12
CA ASP A 384 7.04 -31.68 -7.46
C ASP A 384 6.40 -32.64 -8.49
N ASP A 385 5.76 -32.13 -9.53
CA ASP A 385 5.20 -32.93 -10.63
C ASP A 385 6.29 -33.66 -11.42
N LEU A 386 7.44 -33.07 -11.63
CA LEU A 386 8.58 -33.69 -12.31
C LEU A 386 9.22 -34.79 -11.47
N GLU A 387 9.36 -34.59 -10.16
CA GLU A 387 9.89 -35.62 -9.24
C GLU A 387 8.90 -36.77 -9.01
N GLY A 388 7.60 -36.48 -8.99
CA GLY A 388 6.54 -37.48 -8.83
C GLY A 388 6.31 -38.35 -10.06
N SER A 389 6.81 -37.95 -11.22
CA SER A 389 6.69 -38.68 -12.51
C SER A 389 7.93 -39.55 -12.86
N SER A 390 8.95 -39.54 -12.03
CA SER A 390 10.18 -40.36 -12.15
C SER A 390 10.13 -41.58 -11.20
#